data_f6d269bd0d0607d3ae091d5888951fab
#
_entry.id   f6d269bd0d0607d3ae091d5888951fab
#
_cell.length_a   1.000
_cell.length_b   1.000
_cell.length_c   1.000
_cell.angle_alpha   90.00
_cell.angle_beta   90.00
_cell.angle_gamma   90.00
#
_symmetry.space_group_name_H-M   'P 1'
#
loop_
_entity.id
_entity.type
_entity.pdbx_description
1 polymer ?
#
loop_
_entity_poly.entity_id
_entity_poly.type
_entity_poly.pdbx_seq_one_letter_code
_entity_poly.pdbx_strand_id
1 'polypeptide(L)'
;MPKTPRQGILAAGNFIVDYVKVIDGYPAQDMLASILSESRSNGGGPYNVLKDLAAMKVEFPLAACGLVGDDTNGQWIKRDCQNHRIDVSMLHLSQEHPTSYTDAMTVQSTGRRTFFHCRGANAHFDLKHCGFGKTNARILHLGYLMLLDRMDTFENGQTIAAKLLFNARSAGLETSVDMVSASHPQFREIALSALPLTDHLVINEIEAGLVVGEVIDPKNSGWLIRTAEQLLSLGVKKTVTIHTEFGSVCATAEGLRLKQASLKLPAGYSKGATGAGDAFAAGMLYGLHEGLGMQERLKLAVCCAAACLADPTPSKGLRPVKDCLALADQFGFGEF
;
A
#
# COMPACT_ATOMS: atom_id res chain seq x y z
N MET A 1 -28.33 22.18 7.54
CA MET A 1 -27.57 21.59 8.65
C MET A 1 -26.12 21.56 8.24
N PRO A 2 -25.14 21.93 9.06
CA PRO A 2 -23.74 21.75 8.74
C PRO A 2 -23.50 20.24 8.52
N LYS A 3 -22.88 19.88 7.39
CA LYS A 3 -22.49 18.49 7.14
C LYS A 3 -21.47 18.08 8.21
N THR A 4 -21.70 16.96 8.86
CA THR A 4 -20.72 16.39 9.79
C THR A 4 -19.37 16.27 9.05
N PRO A 5 -18.25 16.69 9.65
CA PRO A 5 -16.95 16.56 9.00
C PRO A 5 -16.69 15.11 8.57
N ARG A 6 -16.13 14.92 7.39
CA ARG A 6 -15.73 13.59 6.93
C ARG A 6 -14.66 13.01 7.83
N GLN A 7 -14.75 11.73 8.12
CA GLN A 7 -13.84 11.00 8.98
C GLN A 7 -13.54 9.62 8.40
N GLY A 8 -12.36 9.11 8.69
CA GLY A 8 -11.95 7.77 8.34
C GLY A 8 -11.29 7.63 6.98
N ILE A 9 -10.90 6.40 6.69
CA ILE A 9 -10.15 6.01 5.49
C ILE A 9 -10.94 4.93 4.76
N LEU A 10 -11.17 5.17 3.47
CA LEU A 10 -11.64 4.20 2.49
C LEU A 10 -10.44 3.73 1.69
N ALA A 11 -10.03 2.47 1.82
CA ALA A 11 -9.01 1.90 0.98
C ALA A 11 -9.63 1.06 -0.15
N ALA A 12 -9.22 1.36 -1.38
CA ALA A 12 -9.79 0.79 -2.59
C ALA A 12 -8.72 0.10 -3.45
N GLY A 13 -9.09 -1.02 -4.09
CA GLY A 13 -8.21 -1.72 -5.03
C GLY A 13 -8.00 -3.20 -4.73
N ASN A 14 -6.74 -3.59 -4.52
CA ASN A 14 -6.34 -5.00 -4.43
C ASN A 14 -6.66 -5.62 -3.05
N PHE A 15 -7.45 -6.68 -3.08
CA PHE A 15 -7.70 -7.58 -1.94
C PHE A 15 -7.25 -8.98 -2.35
N ILE A 16 -6.17 -9.46 -1.76
CA ILE A 16 -5.44 -10.66 -2.19
C ILE A 16 -5.30 -11.59 -0.99
N VAL A 17 -5.30 -12.89 -1.24
CA VAL A 17 -4.85 -13.90 -0.28
C VAL A 17 -3.43 -14.31 -0.63
N ASP A 18 -2.50 -14.09 0.28
CA ASP A 18 -1.13 -14.57 0.13
C ASP A 18 -0.97 -15.93 0.81
N TYR A 19 -0.62 -16.96 0.04
CA TYR A 19 -0.22 -18.28 0.49
C TYR A 19 1.30 -18.33 0.56
N VAL A 20 1.86 -18.23 1.77
CA VAL A 20 3.29 -18.34 1.99
C VAL A 20 3.64 -19.81 2.16
N LYS A 21 4.37 -20.37 1.21
CA LYS A 21 4.79 -21.77 1.17
C LYS A 21 6.30 -21.84 1.37
N VAL A 22 6.74 -22.46 2.46
CA VAL A 22 8.16 -22.73 2.68
C VAL A 22 8.50 -24.02 1.94
N ILE A 23 9.49 -23.95 1.06
CA ILE A 23 9.97 -25.08 0.27
C ILE A 23 11.41 -25.47 0.62
N ASP A 24 11.76 -26.74 0.44
CA ASP A 24 13.11 -27.27 0.71
C ASP A 24 14.16 -26.71 -0.25
N GLY A 25 13.78 -26.42 -1.49
CA GLY A 25 14.61 -25.80 -2.51
C GLY A 25 13.76 -25.32 -3.69
N TYR A 26 14.29 -24.38 -4.48
CA TYR A 26 13.61 -23.96 -5.71
C TYR A 26 13.98 -24.95 -6.83
N PRO A 27 13.01 -25.72 -7.37
CA PRO A 27 13.30 -26.77 -8.34
C PRO A 27 13.65 -26.18 -9.70
N ALA A 28 14.45 -26.91 -10.46
CA ALA A 28 14.53 -26.67 -11.91
C ALA A 28 13.19 -27.03 -12.58
N GLN A 29 12.99 -26.56 -13.81
CA GLN A 29 11.80 -26.94 -14.59
C GLN A 29 11.70 -28.47 -14.68
N ASP A 30 10.48 -29.00 -14.61
CA ASP A 30 10.15 -30.44 -14.64
C ASP A 30 10.60 -31.23 -13.38
N MET A 31 11.17 -30.57 -12.36
CA MET A 31 11.58 -31.19 -11.09
C MET A 31 10.60 -30.86 -9.97
N LEU A 32 10.58 -31.70 -8.95
CA LEU A 32 9.74 -31.56 -7.75
C LEU A 32 10.51 -30.96 -6.59
N ALA A 33 9.86 -30.06 -5.85
CA ALA A 33 10.28 -29.62 -4.53
C ALA A 33 9.20 -29.92 -3.49
N SER A 34 9.59 -30.07 -2.24
CA SER A 34 8.64 -30.32 -1.15
C SER A 34 8.18 -29.03 -0.50
N ILE A 35 6.87 -28.87 -0.26
CA ILE A 35 6.32 -27.83 0.59
C ILE A 35 6.43 -28.30 2.03
N LEU A 36 7.24 -27.63 2.85
CA LEU A 36 7.50 -27.97 4.24
C LEU A 36 6.46 -27.36 5.19
N SER A 37 5.94 -26.19 4.86
CA SER A 37 4.85 -25.56 5.59
C SER A 37 4.10 -24.58 4.70
N GLU A 38 2.83 -24.33 5.04
CA GLU A 38 1.99 -23.36 4.38
C GLU A 38 1.29 -22.48 5.41
N SER A 39 1.18 -21.19 5.13
CA SER A 39 0.37 -20.26 5.91
C SER A 39 -0.38 -19.30 4.97
N ARG A 40 -1.51 -18.77 5.44
CA ARG A 40 -2.34 -17.82 4.72
C ARG A 40 -2.32 -16.48 5.43
N SER A 41 -2.16 -15.40 4.65
CA SER A 41 -2.21 -14.03 5.15
C SER A 41 -2.95 -13.10 4.17
N ASN A 42 -3.18 -11.86 4.64
CA ASN A 42 -3.62 -10.78 3.78
C ASN A 42 -2.52 -10.39 2.81
N GLY A 43 -2.92 -9.89 1.64
CA GLY A 43 -2.08 -9.30 0.61
C GLY A 43 -2.83 -8.24 -0.18
N GLY A 44 -2.10 -7.41 -0.90
CA GLY A 44 -2.63 -6.24 -1.62
C GLY A 44 -2.71 -4.99 -0.76
N GLY A 45 -2.29 -3.85 -1.34
CA GLY A 45 -2.10 -2.58 -0.61
C GLY A 45 -3.27 -2.15 0.26
N PRO A 46 -4.49 -1.98 -0.27
CA PRO A 46 -5.64 -1.56 0.52
C PRO A 46 -5.96 -2.48 1.69
N TYR A 47 -5.85 -3.80 1.48
CA TYR A 47 -6.14 -4.76 2.53
C TYR A 47 -5.07 -4.73 3.63
N ASN A 48 -3.79 -4.67 3.24
CA ASN A 48 -2.68 -4.54 4.19
C ASN A 48 -2.79 -3.23 4.99
N VAL A 49 -2.95 -2.08 4.32
CA VAL A 49 -3.12 -0.77 4.96
C VAL A 49 -4.27 -0.75 5.97
N LEU A 50 -5.44 -1.31 5.62
CA LEU A 50 -6.59 -1.35 6.53
C LEU A 50 -6.31 -2.20 7.76
N LYS A 51 -5.67 -3.36 7.60
CA LYS A 51 -5.30 -4.22 8.72
C LYS A 51 -4.23 -3.58 9.61
N ASP A 52 -3.27 -2.89 9.00
CA ASP A 52 -2.22 -2.17 9.71
C ASP A 52 -2.83 -1.05 10.58
N LEU A 53 -3.71 -0.23 10.00
CA LEU A 53 -4.46 0.79 10.74
C LEU A 53 -5.30 0.17 11.87
N ALA A 54 -5.96 -0.96 11.62
CA ALA A 54 -6.72 -1.66 12.67
C ALA A 54 -5.81 -2.18 13.79
N ALA A 55 -4.63 -2.71 13.46
CA ALA A 55 -3.62 -3.15 14.44
C ALA A 55 -3.03 -1.96 15.22
N MET A 56 -2.89 -0.80 14.57
CA MET A 56 -2.48 0.47 15.21
C MET A 56 -3.54 1.03 16.17
N LYS A 57 -4.73 0.41 16.23
CA LYS A 57 -5.85 0.81 17.11
C LYS A 57 -6.37 2.22 16.85
N VAL A 58 -6.53 2.56 15.56
CA VAL A 58 -7.12 3.85 15.17
C VAL A 58 -8.57 3.95 15.62
N GLU A 59 -9.01 5.15 15.96
CA GLU A 59 -10.39 5.39 16.46
C GLU A 59 -11.35 5.82 15.35
N PHE A 60 -10.85 6.22 14.20
CA PHE A 60 -11.67 6.61 13.06
C PHE A 60 -12.13 5.40 12.22
N PRO A 61 -13.23 5.52 11.48
CA PRO A 61 -13.77 4.46 10.65
C PRO A 61 -12.82 3.99 9.55
N LEU A 62 -12.77 2.68 9.32
CA LEU A 62 -12.05 2.04 8.23
C LEU A 62 -13.04 1.35 7.31
N ALA A 63 -12.88 1.52 6.00
CA ALA A 63 -13.76 0.91 5.00
C ALA A 63 -12.97 0.32 3.84
N ALA A 64 -13.40 -0.84 3.35
CA ALA A 64 -12.84 -1.55 2.21
C ALA A 64 -13.70 -1.33 0.96
N CYS A 65 -13.05 -1.05 -0.18
CA CYS A 65 -13.69 -0.99 -1.48
C CYS A 65 -12.92 -1.83 -2.49
N GLY A 66 -13.54 -2.87 -3.05
CA GLY A 66 -12.84 -3.79 -3.93
C GLY A 66 -13.78 -4.84 -4.52
N LEU A 67 -13.18 -5.77 -5.28
CA LEU A 67 -13.87 -6.91 -5.86
C LEU A 67 -13.10 -8.19 -5.54
N VAL A 68 -13.77 -9.14 -4.88
CA VAL A 68 -13.26 -10.48 -4.60
C VAL A 68 -14.20 -11.53 -5.16
N GLY A 69 -13.76 -12.76 -5.34
CA GLY A 69 -14.62 -13.84 -5.79
C GLY A 69 -15.67 -14.23 -4.73
N ASP A 70 -16.81 -14.75 -5.15
CA ASP A 70 -17.74 -15.44 -4.26
C ASP A 70 -17.29 -16.88 -4.01
N ASP A 71 -16.12 -17.00 -3.42
CA ASP A 71 -15.43 -18.24 -3.08
C ASP A 71 -14.93 -18.23 -1.63
N THR A 72 -14.30 -19.34 -1.22
CA THR A 72 -13.77 -19.49 0.15
C THR A 72 -12.79 -18.36 0.53
N ASN A 73 -11.97 -17.90 -0.41
CA ASN A 73 -10.99 -16.82 -0.18
C ASN A 73 -11.68 -15.46 -0.02
N GLY A 74 -12.63 -15.13 -0.89
CA GLY A 74 -13.38 -13.88 -0.80
C GLY A 74 -14.20 -13.78 0.49
N GLN A 75 -14.85 -14.87 0.86
CA GLN A 75 -15.58 -14.95 2.13
C GLN A 75 -14.61 -14.86 3.35
N TRP A 76 -13.41 -15.40 3.24
CA TRP A 76 -12.39 -15.26 4.27
C TRP A 76 -11.92 -13.81 4.41
N ILE A 77 -11.61 -13.12 3.30
CA ILE A 77 -11.23 -11.70 3.31
C ILE A 77 -12.32 -10.85 3.98
N LYS A 78 -13.59 -11.05 3.59
CA LYS A 78 -14.71 -10.29 4.18
C LYS A 78 -14.82 -10.50 5.69
N ARG A 79 -14.75 -11.76 6.15
CA ARG A 79 -14.80 -12.08 7.59
C ARG A 79 -13.59 -11.51 8.34
N ASP A 80 -12.39 -11.60 7.76
CA ASP A 80 -11.18 -11.05 8.37
C ASP A 80 -11.27 -9.52 8.51
N CYS A 81 -11.73 -8.81 7.48
CA CYS A 81 -11.99 -7.37 7.56
C CYS A 81 -13.01 -7.04 8.67
N GLN A 82 -14.13 -7.76 8.73
CA GLN A 82 -15.17 -7.56 9.76
C GLN A 82 -14.64 -7.81 11.18
N ASN A 83 -13.81 -8.84 11.39
CA ASN A 83 -13.16 -9.13 12.67
C ASN A 83 -12.23 -7.99 13.12
N HIS A 84 -11.69 -7.22 12.17
CA HIS A 84 -10.87 -6.03 12.41
C HIS A 84 -11.67 -4.71 12.41
N ARG A 85 -13.01 -4.79 12.45
CA ARG A 85 -13.95 -3.63 12.43
C ARG A 85 -13.80 -2.76 11.18
N ILE A 86 -13.44 -3.34 10.06
CA ILE A 86 -13.38 -2.70 8.74
C ILE A 86 -14.76 -2.89 8.08
N ASP A 87 -15.37 -1.80 7.64
CA ASP A 87 -16.61 -1.85 6.86
C ASP A 87 -16.36 -2.48 5.49
N VAL A 88 -17.12 -3.51 5.16
CA VAL A 88 -17.06 -4.27 3.92
C VAL A 88 -18.23 -4.02 2.98
N SER A 89 -18.99 -2.96 3.20
CA SER A 89 -20.20 -2.66 2.41
C SER A 89 -19.92 -2.39 0.93
N MET A 90 -18.68 -1.96 0.60
CA MET A 90 -18.20 -1.78 -0.76
C MET A 90 -17.15 -2.84 -1.19
N LEU A 91 -17.00 -3.92 -0.44
CA LEU A 91 -16.23 -5.09 -0.87
C LEU A 91 -17.17 -6.09 -1.53
N HIS A 92 -17.24 -6.01 -2.86
CA HIS A 92 -18.20 -6.74 -3.68
C HIS A 92 -17.73 -8.17 -3.95
N LEU A 93 -18.70 -9.07 -4.20
CA LEU A 93 -18.45 -10.47 -4.58
C LEU A 93 -18.69 -10.66 -6.07
N SER A 94 -17.74 -11.24 -6.77
CA SER A 94 -17.86 -11.65 -8.16
C SER A 94 -18.32 -13.10 -8.26
N GLN A 95 -19.35 -13.36 -9.06
CA GLN A 95 -19.79 -14.72 -9.39
C GLN A 95 -19.01 -15.31 -10.58
N GLU A 96 -18.25 -14.48 -11.31
CA GLU A 96 -17.60 -14.85 -12.57
C GLU A 96 -16.09 -15.08 -12.41
N HIS A 97 -15.46 -14.42 -11.42
CA HIS A 97 -14.01 -14.42 -11.26
C HIS A 97 -13.61 -14.84 -9.85
N PRO A 98 -12.60 -15.73 -9.71
CA PRO A 98 -12.13 -16.17 -8.41
C PRO A 98 -11.44 -15.01 -7.67
N THR A 99 -11.35 -15.12 -6.35
CA THR A 99 -10.55 -14.19 -5.54
C THR A 99 -9.08 -14.22 -5.97
N SER A 100 -8.48 -13.06 -6.06
CA SER A 100 -7.05 -12.91 -6.36
C SER A 100 -6.21 -13.54 -5.25
N TYR A 101 -5.13 -14.22 -5.62
CA TYR A 101 -4.22 -14.84 -4.67
C TYR A 101 -2.78 -14.82 -5.18
N THR A 102 -1.84 -14.95 -4.25
CA THR A 102 -0.41 -15.08 -4.56
C THR A 102 0.16 -16.30 -3.83
N ASP A 103 0.78 -17.21 -4.57
CA ASP A 103 1.66 -18.23 -4.00
C ASP A 103 3.07 -17.65 -3.86
N ALA A 104 3.51 -17.43 -2.62
CA ALA A 104 4.84 -16.96 -2.28
C ALA A 104 5.73 -18.14 -1.88
N MET A 105 6.48 -18.69 -2.84
CA MET A 105 7.41 -19.79 -2.62
C MET A 105 8.67 -19.25 -1.94
N THR A 106 8.92 -19.66 -0.69
CA THR A 106 10.05 -19.21 0.12
C THR A 106 11.02 -20.37 0.34
N VAL A 107 12.23 -20.26 -0.17
CA VAL A 107 13.27 -21.30 0.02
C VAL A 107 13.77 -21.26 1.45
N GLN A 108 13.65 -22.36 2.20
CA GLN A 108 13.98 -22.44 3.62
C GLN A 108 15.42 -22.01 3.93
N SER A 109 16.39 -22.48 3.14
CA SER A 109 17.82 -22.25 3.39
C SER A 109 18.29 -20.82 3.11
N THR A 110 17.61 -20.10 2.20
CA THR A 110 18.04 -18.78 1.74
C THR A 110 17.08 -17.65 2.11
N GLY A 111 15.83 -17.97 2.46
CA GLY A 111 14.76 -17.00 2.66
C GLY A 111 14.31 -16.27 1.38
N ARG A 112 14.89 -16.61 0.21
CA ARG A 112 14.51 -15.98 -1.07
C ARG A 112 13.11 -16.41 -1.48
N ARG A 113 12.39 -15.48 -2.08
CA ARG A 113 10.99 -15.66 -2.47
C ARG A 113 10.81 -15.55 -3.98
N THR A 114 9.85 -16.33 -4.49
CA THR A 114 9.32 -16.22 -5.85
C THR A 114 7.80 -16.18 -5.77
N PHE A 115 7.18 -15.26 -6.49
CA PHE A 115 5.75 -15.01 -6.41
C PHE A 115 5.04 -15.49 -7.68
N PHE A 116 3.97 -16.25 -7.50
CA PHE A 116 3.05 -16.64 -8.57
C PHE A 116 1.69 -16.00 -8.26
N HIS A 117 1.29 -15.05 -9.07
CA HIS A 117 0.11 -14.23 -8.81
C HIS A 117 -1.03 -14.54 -9.77
N CYS A 118 -2.21 -14.84 -9.20
CA CYS A 118 -3.47 -14.90 -9.92
C CYS A 118 -4.22 -13.59 -9.75
N ARG A 119 -4.42 -12.85 -10.84
CA ARG A 119 -5.09 -11.54 -10.81
C ARG A 119 -6.57 -11.62 -10.41
N GLY A 120 -7.27 -12.68 -10.81
CA GLY A 120 -8.64 -12.97 -10.39
C GLY A 120 -9.59 -11.78 -10.49
N ALA A 121 -10.46 -11.63 -9.50
CA ALA A 121 -11.48 -10.58 -9.45
C ALA A 121 -10.88 -9.16 -9.43
N ASN A 122 -9.68 -8.96 -8.86
CA ASN A 122 -9.03 -7.62 -8.83
C ASN A 122 -8.82 -7.05 -10.24
N ALA A 123 -8.56 -7.91 -11.25
CA ALA A 123 -8.43 -7.47 -12.64
C ALA A 123 -9.70 -6.79 -13.18
N HIS A 124 -10.86 -7.08 -12.60
CA HIS A 124 -12.18 -6.60 -13.02
C HIS A 124 -12.78 -5.53 -12.09
N PHE A 125 -12.02 -5.06 -11.11
CA PHE A 125 -12.43 -3.96 -10.25
C PHE A 125 -12.61 -2.68 -11.08
N ASP A 126 -13.79 -2.03 -10.99
CA ASP A 126 -14.20 -0.92 -11.87
C ASP A 126 -14.95 0.16 -11.08
N LEU A 127 -15.16 1.32 -11.66
CA LEU A 127 -15.90 2.48 -11.12
C LEU A 127 -17.25 2.10 -10.49
N LYS A 128 -17.99 1.18 -11.10
CA LYS A 128 -19.30 0.73 -10.62
C LYS A 128 -19.28 0.15 -9.20
N HIS A 129 -18.10 -0.27 -8.73
CA HIS A 129 -17.92 -0.83 -7.39
C HIS A 129 -17.68 0.25 -6.33
N CYS A 130 -17.50 1.51 -6.72
CA CYS A 130 -17.15 2.61 -5.81
C CYS A 130 -18.29 3.61 -5.69
N GLY A 131 -18.91 3.68 -4.53
CA GLY A 131 -20.05 4.56 -4.25
C GLY A 131 -19.69 5.71 -3.29
N PHE A 132 -18.95 6.73 -3.73
CA PHE A 132 -18.45 7.81 -2.85
C PHE A 132 -19.55 8.65 -2.18
N GLY A 133 -20.77 8.68 -2.71
CA GLY A 133 -21.91 9.32 -2.09
C GLY A 133 -22.44 8.62 -0.84
N LYS A 134 -22.04 7.35 -0.61
CA LYS A 134 -22.49 6.53 0.51
C LYS A 134 -21.46 6.44 1.64
N THR A 135 -20.26 6.96 1.45
CA THR A 135 -19.20 6.94 2.47
C THR A 135 -19.02 8.31 3.12
N ASN A 136 -18.71 8.32 4.40
CA ASN A 136 -18.26 9.53 5.13
C ASN A 136 -16.74 9.59 5.25
N ALA A 137 -15.98 8.71 4.57
CA ALA A 137 -14.53 8.72 4.61
C ALA A 137 -13.95 10.08 4.21
N ARG A 138 -12.91 10.52 4.92
CA ARG A 138 -12.14 11.73 4.61
C ARG A 138 -11.13 11.46 3.51
N ILE A 139 -10.48 10.29 3.53
CA ILE A 139 -9.39 9.94 2.65
C ILE A 139 -9.78 8.70 1.84
N LEU A 140 -9.58 8.74 0.52
CA LEU A 140 -9.49 7.57 -0.34
C LEU A 140 -8.03 7.20 -0.51
N HIS A 141 -7.64 5.97 -0.18
CA HIS A 141 -6.36 5.38 -0.56
C HIS A 141 -6.58 4.34 -1.65
N LEU A 142 -5.97 4.55 -2.83
CA LEU A 142 -6.03 3.63 -3.97
C LEU A 142 -4.71 2.89 -4.13
N GLY A 143 -4.73 1.59 -4.12
CA GLY A 143 -3.54 0.74 -4.31
C GLY A 143 -3.91 -0.64 -4.85
N TYR A 144 -3.07 -1.28 -5.63
CA TYR A 144 -1.92 -0.65 -6.30
C TYR A 144 -2.28 -0.33 -7.75
N LEU A 145 -1.86 0.81 -8.26
CA LEU A 145 -1.78 0.95 -9.72
C LEU A 145 -0.80 -0.09 -10.28
N MET A 146 -0.94 -0.48 -11.53
CA MET A 146 -0.20 -1.52 -12.28
C MET A 146 -0.57 -2.96 -11.87
N LEU A 147 -1.52 -3.14 -10.95
CA LEU A 147 -2.03 -4.46 -10.54
C LEU A 147 -3.57 -4.56 -10.61
N LEU A 148 -4.23 -3.58 -11.21
CA LEU A 148 -5.69 -3.47 -11.37
C LEU A 148 -6.01 -3.31 -12.86
N ASP A 149 -6.00 -4.41 -13.64
CA ASP A 149 -6.03 -4.37 -15.10
C ASP A 149 -7.13 -3.44 -15.65
N ARG A 150 -8.35 -3.52 -15.11
CA ARG A 150 -9.45 -2.65 -15.55
C ARG A 150 -9.21 -1.19 -15.15
N MET A 151 -8.72 -0.92 -13.95
CA MET A 151 -8.41 0.44 -13.49
C MET A 151 -7.28 1.07 -14.28
N ASP A 152 -6.31 0.26 -14.73
CA ASP A 152 -5.15 0.69 -15.50
C ASP A 152 -5.47 0.90 -16.99
N THR A 153 -6.66 0.49 -17.46
CA THR A 153 -7.10 0.64 -18.85
C THR A 153 -7.41 2.09 -19.19
N PHE A 154 -6.94 2.54 -20.36
CA PHE A 154 -7.25 3.87 -20.91
C PHE A 154 -8.61 3.90 -21.60
N GLU A 155 -9.42 4.89 -21.27
CA GLU A 155 -10.66 5.25 -21.98
C GLU A 155 -10.73 6.77 -22.17
N ASN A 156 -10.84 7.20 -23.41
CA ASN A 156 -10.87 8.64 -23.79
C ASN A 156 -9.66 9.43 -23.26
N GLY A 157 -8.47 8.83 -23.33
CA GLY A 157 -7.20 9.47 -22.96
C GLY A 157 -6.90 9.51 -21.44
N GLN A 158 -7.73 8.90 -20.61
CA GLN A 158 -7.52 8.78 -19.16
C GLN A 158 -7.70 7.35 -18.70
N THR A 159 -6.96 6.93 -17.67
CA THR A 159 -7.19 5.64 -17.03
C THR A 159 -8.50 5.63 -16.24
N ILE A 160 -9.07 4.45 -16.04
CA ILE A 160 -10.24 4.30 -15.16
C ILE A 160 -9.88 4.69 -13.72
N ALA A 161 -8.66 4.40 -13.26
CA ALA A 161 -8.15 4.85 -11.96
C ALA A 161 -8.17 6.38 -11.85
N ALA A 162 -7.76 7.11 -12.89
CA ALA A 162 -7.85 8.57 -12.92
C ALA A 162 -9.30 9.05 -12.78
N LYS A 163 -10.25 8.42 -13.50
CA LYS A 163 -11.67 8.73 -13.35
C LYS A 163 -12.19 8.46 -11.94
N LEU A 164 -11.73 7.38 -11.30
CA LEU A 164 -12.08 7.06 -9.91
C LEU A 164 -11.58 8.14 -8.95
N LEU A 165 -10.32 8.56 -9.07
CA LEU A 165 -9.72 9.63 -8.26
C LEU A 165 -10.46 10.95 -8.47
N PHE A 166 -10.82 11.29 -9.71
CA PHE A 166 -11.64 12.47 -10.01
C PHE A 166 -13.00 12.42 -9.29
N ASN A 167 -13.70 11.29 -9.34
CA ASN A 167 -14.98 11.11 -8.68
C ASN A 167 -14.86 11.22 -7.15
N ALA A 168 -13.80 10.67 -6.57
CA ALA A 168 -13.53 10.77 -5.13
C ALA A 168 -13.30 12.23 -4.69
N ARG A 169 -12.45 12.97 -5.42
CA ARG A 169 -12.20 14.40 -5.17
C ARG A 169 -13.48 15.23 -5.32
N SER A 170 -14.26 14.98 -6.37
CA SER A 170 -15.55 15.63 -6.60
C SER A 170 -16.57 15.38 -5.48
N ALA A 171 -16.47 14.23 -4.82
CA ALA A 171 -17.25 13.89 -3.64
C ALA A 171 -16.67 14.46 -2.32
N GLY A 172 -15.51 15.16 -2.39
CA GLY A 172 -14.87 15.83 -1.26
C GLY A 172 -13.94 14.94 -0.43
N LEU A 173 -13.44 13.84 -1.00
CA LEU A 173 -12.38 13.03 -0.37
C LEU A 173 -11.01 13.58 -0.76
N GLU A 174 -10.04 13.48 0.15
CA GLU A 174 -8.61 13.58 -0.19
C GLU A 174 -8.15 12.26 -0.81
N THR A 175 -7.30 12.30 -1.83
CA THR A 175 -6.85 11.11 -2.55
C THR A 175 -5.40 10.78 -2.20
N SER A 176 -5.15 9.52 -1.87
CA SER A 176 -3.82 8.94 -1.69
C SER A 176 -3.65 7.79 -2.67
N VAL A 177 -2.48 7.68 -3.28
CA VAL A 177 -2.19 6.64 -4.27
C VAL A 177 -0.89 5.94 -3.93
N ASP A 178 -0.88 4.62 -4.13
CA ASP A 178 0.26 3.74 -4.09
C ASP A 178 0.36 2.92 -5.38
N MET A 179 1.54 2.42 -5.69
CA MET A 179 1.85 1.64 -6.88
C MET A 179 2.49 0.32 -6.48
N VAL A 180 2.64 -0.60 -7.43
CA VAL A 180 3.44 -1.81 -7.22
C VAL A 180 4.65 -1.80 -8.14
N SER A 181 5.78 -2.22 -7.65
CA SER A 181 7.03 -2.37 -8.42
C SER A 181 6.90 -3.56 -9.41
N ALA A 182 6.06 -3.41 -10.43
CA ALA A 182 5.79 -4.41 -11.45
C ALA A 182 6.39 -3.99 -12.80
N SER A 183 6.81 -4.97 -13.59
CA SER A 183 7.14 -4.74 -15.00
C SER A 183 5.84 -4.56 -15.78
N HIS A 184 5.49 -3.32 -16.09
CA HIS A 184 4.32 -2.98 -16.89
C HIS A 184 4.74 -2.07 -18.07
N PRO A 185 4.37 -2.40 -19.32
CA PRO A 185 4.83 -1.66 -20.51
C PRO A 185 4.38 -0.20 -20.52
N GLN A 186 3.25 0.12 -19.90
CA GLN A 186 2.68 1.46 -19.80
C GLN A 186 2.76 2.03 -18.38
N PHE A 187 3.76 1.62 -17.58
CA PHE A 187 3.88 2.04 -16.17
C PHE A 187 3.80 3.56 -16.04
N ARG A 188 4.63 4.25 -16.80
CA ARG A 188 4.75 5.71 -16.75
C ARG A 188 3.45 6.40 -17.19
N GLU A 189 2.83 5.96 -18.27
CA GLU A 189 1.59 6.55 -18.82
C GLU A 189 0.42 6.40 -17.83
N ILE A 190 0.28 5.22 -17.21
CA ILE A 190 -0.74 4.96 -16.19
C ILE A 190 -0.52 5.87 -14.99
N ALA A 191 0.71 5.96 -14.48
CA ALA A 191 1.06 6.85 -13.39
C ALA A 191 0.72 8.31 -13.74
N LEU A 192 1.20 8.82 -14.88
CA LEU A 192 0.95 10.20 -15.33
C LEU A 192 -0.54 10.53 -15.49
N SER A 193 -1.38 9.55 -15.82
CA SER A 193 -2.83 9.73 -15.87
C SER A 193 -3.44 9.98 -14.48
N ALA A 194 -2.88 9.35 -13.43
CA ALA A 194 -3.40 9.43 -12.06
C ALA A 194 -2.84 10.62 -11.25
N LEU A 195 -1.55 10.99 -11.46
CA LEU A 195 -0.86 12.00 -10.65
C LEU A 195 -1.61 13.34 -10.53
N PRO A 196 -2.23 13.92 -11.59
CA PRO A 196 -2.95 15.19 -11.49
C PRO A 196 -4.21 15.13 -10.60
N LEU A 197 -4.64 13.94 -10.22
CA LEU A 197 -5.82 13.66 -9.41
C LEU A 197 -5.47 13.10 -8.03
N THR A 198 -4.17 13.04 -7.72
CA THR A 198 -3.61 12.54 -6.49
C THR A 198 -3.23 13.71 -5.58
N ASP A 199 -3.76 13.73 -4.34
CA ASP A 199 -3.34 14.69 -3.32
C ASP A 199 -2.04 14.24 -2.63
N HIS A 200 -1.92 12.95 -2.31
CA HIS A 200 -0.81 12.35 -1.58
C HIS A 200 -0.30 11.12 -2.32
N LEU A 201 0.93 11.16 -2.80
CA LEU A 201 1.60 10.01 -3.40
C LEU A 201 2.57 9.40 -2.39
N VAL A 202 2.46 8.09 -2.13
CA VAL A 202 3.35 7.34 -1.25
C VAL A 202 3.86 6.13 -2.02
N ILE A 203 5.12 6.15 -2.39
CA ILE A 203 5.73 5.13 -3.27
C ILE A 203 7.17 4.84 -2.84
N ASN A 204 7.76 3.75 -3.34
CA ASN A 204 9.17 3.47 -3.14
C ASN A 204 10.05 4.10 -4.24
N GLU A 205 11.39 4.00 -4.09
CA GLU A 205 12.35 4.56 -5.02
C GLU A 205 12.33 3.90 -6.40
N ILE A 206 11.96 2.62 -6.48
CA ILE A 206 11.86 1.89 -7.76
C ILE A 206 10.66 2.43 -8.56
N GLU A 207 9.51 2.56 -7.93
CA GLU A 207 8.30 3.10 -8.54
C GLU A 207 8.50 4.56 -8.95
N ALA A 208 9.10 5.37 -8.08
CA ALA A 208 9.46 6.74 -8.40
C ALA A 208 10.37 6.80 -9.64
N GLY A 209 11.39 5.95 -9.68
CA GLY A 209 12.32 5.83 -10.80
C GLY A 209 11.62 5.44 -12.12
N LEU A 210 10.69 4.47 -12.06
CA LEU A 210 9.90 4.05 -13.23
C LEU A 210 9.02 5.19 -13.78
N VAL A 211 8.49 6.05 -12.92
CA VAL A 211 7.69 7.21 -13.36
C VAL A 211 8.56 8.28 -14.01
N VAL A 212 9.73 8.61 -13.41
CA VAL A 212 10.59 9.68 -13.94
C VAL A 212 11.53 9.19 -15.06
N GLY A 213 11.70 7.87 -15.21
CA GLY A 213 12.57 7.25 -16.22
C GLY A 213 14.05 7.18 -15.79
N GLU A 214 14.31 7.07 -14.47
CA GLU A 214 15.66 7.04 -13.88
C GLU A 214 15.82 5.87 -12.92
N VAL A 215 17.06 5.38 -12.73
CA VAL A 215 17.40 4.43 -11.66
C VAL A 215 17.94 5.24 -10.49
N ILE A 216 17.18 5.32 -9.42
CA ILE A 216 17.46 6.19 -8.27
C ILE A 216 18.31 5.43 -7.25
N ASP A 217 19.36 6.08 -6.73
CA ASP A 217 20.13 5.56 -5.60
C ASP A 217 19.30 5.70 -4.30
N PRO A 218 18.89 4.59 -3.67
CA PRO A 218 18.06 4.62 -2.46
C PRO A 218 18.75 5.25 -1.25
N LYS A 219 20.07 5.44 -1.26
CA LYS A 219 20.83 6.08 -0.19
C LYS A 219 20.97 7.59 -0.36
N ASN A 220 20.72 8.10 -1.56
CA ASN A 220 20.91 9.51 -1.86
C ASN A 220 19.63 10.32 -1.58
N SER A 221 19.45 10.76 -0.34
CA SER A 221 18.29 11.55 0.06
C SER A 221 18.11 12.84 -0.76
N GLY A 222 19.20 13.46 -1.22
CA GLY A 222 19.15 14.64 -2.08
C GLY A 222 18.57 14.32 -3.49
N TRP A 223 18.90 13.15 -4.04
CA TRP A 223 18.31 12.71 -5.32
C TRP A 223 16.83 12.38 -5.13
N LEU A 224 16.49 11.61 -4.08
CA LEU A 224 15.11 11.29 -3.74
C LEU A 224 14.22 12.54 -3.55
N ILE A 225 14.75 13.60 -2.89
CA ILE A 225 14.03 14.87 -2.76
C ILE A 225 13.76 15.51 -4.13
N ARG A 226 14.78 15.59 -5.01
CA ARG A 226 14.59 16.13 -6.37
C ARG A 226 13.57 15.33 -7.18
N THR A 227 13.58 14.00 -7.04
CA THR A 227 12.59 13.13 -7.67
C THR A 227 11.18 13.39 -7.13
N ALA A 228 11.04 13.57 -5.82
CA ALA A 228 9.74 13.93 -5.21
C ALA A 228 9.23 15.28 -5.73
N GLU A 229 10.10 16.27 -5.91
CA GLU A 229 9.77 17.57 -6.50
C GLU A 229 9.35 17.43 -7.99
N GLN A 230 10.05 16.59 -8.74
CA GLN A 230 9.68 16.29 -10.13
C GLN A 230 8.29 15.65 -10.21
N LEU A 231 7.97 14.71 -9.33
CA LEU A 231 6.64 14.09 -9.25
C LEU A 231 5.54 15.09 -8.86
N LEU A 232 5.83 16.06 -7.98
CA LEU A 232 4.94 17.21 -7.72
C LEU A 232 4.70 18.01 -9.00
N SER A 233 5.75 18.32 -9.77
CA SER A 233 5.64 19.06 -11.02
C SER A 233 4.84 18.31 -12.08
N LEU A 234 4.79 16.99 -12.04
CA LEU A 234 3.98 16.13 -12.89
C LEU A 234 2.51 16.09 -12.48
N GLY A 235 2.12 16.79 -11.41
CA GLY A 235 0.73 17.05 -11.11
C GLY A 235 0.22 16.66 -9.74
N VAL A 236 0.98 15.96 -8.90
CA VAL A 236 0.58 15.63 -7.50
C VAL A 236 0.27 16.92 -6.74
N LYS A 237 -0.84 16.95 -6.01
CA LYS A 237 -1.42 18.21 -5.53
C LYS A 237 -0.85 18.70 -4.20
N LYS A 238 -0.48 17.79 -3.29
CA LYS A 238 -0.10 18.17 -1.92
C LYS A 238 1.27 17.62 -1.52
N THR A 239 1.45 16.30 -1.52
CA THR A 239 2.69 15.69 -1.03
C THR A 239 3.12 14.51 -1.88
N VAL A 240 4.42 14.38 -2.07
CA VAL A 240 5.07 13.16 -2.58
C VAL A 240 6.01 12.66 -1.50
N THR A 241 5.80 11.43 -1.08
CA THR A 241 6.66 10.72 -0.14
C THR A 241 7.29 9.52 -0.84
N ILE A 242 8.62 9.43 -0.82
CA ILE A 242 9.37 8.31 -1.35
C ILE A 242 10.07 7.61 -0.20
N HIS A 243 9.82 6.32 -0.03
CA HIS A 243 10.47 5.50 1.01
C HIS A 243 11.45 4.51 0.40
N THR A 244 12.47 4.18 1.17
CA THR A 244 13.51 3.19 0.86
C THR A 244 13.84 2.37 2.10
N GLU A 245 14.70 1.37 1.99
CA GLU A 245 15.21 0.66 3.17
C GLU A 245 16.05 1.56 4.11
N PHE A 246 16.62 2.67 3.61
CA PHE A 246 17.49 3.56 4.39
C PHE A 246 16.71 4.69 5.08
N GLY A 247 15.54 5.04 4.57
CA GLY A 247 14.73 6.13 5.11
C GLY A 247 13.64 6.57 4.15
N SER A 248 13.12 7.76 4.37
CA SER A 248 12.10 8.36 3.53
C SER A 248 12.31 9.85 3.35
N VAL A 249 11.87 10.37 2.23
CA VAL A 249 11.82 11.81 1.94
C VAL A 249 10.39 12.22 1.65
N CYS A 250 10.07 13.49 1.93
CA CYS A 250 8.82 14.09 1.51
C CYS A 250 9.06 15.48 0.96
N ALA A 251 8.49 15.76 -0.22
CA ALA A 251 8.32 17.09 -0.77
C ALA A 251 6.85 17.49 -0.74
N THR A 252 6.55 18.75 -0.42
CA THR A 252 5.18 19.27 -0.40
C THR A 252 5.01 20.41 -1.40
N ALA A 253 3.78 20.62 -1.85
CA ALA A 253 3.45 21.71 -2.77
C ALA A 253 3.72 23.11 -2.17
N GLU A 254 3.74 23.22 -0.83
CA GLU A 254 4.09 24.46 -0.11
C GLU A 254 5.61 24.66 0.00
N GLY A 255 6.43 23.75 -0.57
CA GLY A 255 7.89 23.89 -0.63
C GLY A 255 8.66 23.28 0.54
N LEU A 256 8.01 22.53 1.46
CA LEU A 256 8.73 21.79 2.49
C LEU A 256 9.46 20.60 1.86
N ARG A 257 10.66 20.35 2.35
CA ARG A 257 11.51 19.22 2.00
C ARG A 257 12.01 18.58 3.28
N LEU A 258 11.61 17.37 3.53
CA LEU A 258 11.89 16.66 4.78
C LEU A 258 12.47 15.29 4.46
N LYS A 259 13.27 14.78 5.38
CA LYS A 259 13.77 13.41 5.36
C LYS A 259 13.72 12.78 6.75
N GLN A 260 13.58 11.47 6.77
CA GLN A 260 13.56 10.68 7.98
C GLN A 260 14.34 9.37 7.72
N ALA A 261 15.39 9.13 8.48
CA ALA A 261 16.13 7.87 8.41
C ALA A 261 15.29 6.71 8.96
N SER A 262 15.52 5.51 8.44
CA SER A 262 14.98 4.26 9.00
C SER A 262 15.60 3.94 10.36
N LEU A 263 14.97 3.04 11.14
CA LEU A 263 15.49 2.61 12.44
C LEU A 263 16.73 1.72 12.28
N LYS A 264 17.66 1.79 13.24
CA LYS A 264 18.83 0.90 13.34
C LYS A 264 18.43 -0.47 13.90
N LEU A 265 17.79 -1.29 13.10
CA LEU A 265 17.34 -2.60 13.53
C LEU A 265 18.51 -3.59 13.69
N PRO A 266 18.55 -4.37 14.78
CA PRO A 266 19.62 -5.34 14.99
C PRO A 266 19.54 -6.51 13.99
N ALA A 267 20.65 -7.17 13.76
CA ALA A 267 20.72 -8.36 12.91
C ALA A 267 19.68 -9.42 13.37
N GLY A 268 18.95 -10.00 12.42
CA GLY A 268 17.92 -11.00 12.68
C GLY A 268 16.58 -10.46 13.22
N TYR A 269 16.41 -9.15 13.35
CA TYR A 269 15.12 -8.53 13.67
C TYR A 269 14.11 -8.72 12.54
N SER A 270 14.53 -8.42 11.31
CA SER A 270 13.68 -8.61 10.14
C SER A 270 13.43 -10.09 9.87
N LYS A 271 12.14 -10.46 9.87
CA LYS A 271 11.63 -11.80 9.52
C LYS A 271 11.09 -11.86 8.09
N GLY A 272 10.83 -10.70 7.50
CA GLY A 272 10.36 -10.53 6.14
C GLY A 272 10.10 -9.06 5.83
N ALA A 273 10.12 -8.69 4.55
CA ALA A 273 9.88 -7.30 4.12
C ALA A 273 8.50 -7.11 3.44
N THR A 274 7.71 -8.19 3.31
CA THR A 274 6.38 -8.11 2.68
C THR A 274 5.47 -7.22 3.52
N GLY A 275 4.83 -6.22 2.88
CA GLY A 275 3.92 -5.30 3.54
C GLY A 275 4.60 -4.12 4.25
N ALA A 276 5.94 -4.02 4.27
CA ALA A 276 6.61 -2.89 4.93
C ALA A 276 6.29 -1.54 4.29
N GLY A 277 6.11 -1.49 2.95
CA GLY A 277 5.62 -0.31 2.21
C GLY A 277 4.19 0.05 2.62
N ASP A 278 3.30 -0.94 2.72
CA ASP A 278 1.92 -0.73 3.16
C ASP A 278 1.84 -0.24 4.60
N ALA A 279 2.66 -0.80 5.49
CA ALA A 279 2.78 -0.35 6.87
C ALA A 279 3.32 1.09 6.96
N PHE A 280 4.28 1.45 6.11
CA PHE A 280 4.73 2.83 5.96
C PHE A 280 3.58 3.73 5.50
N ALA A 281 2.85 3.33 4.46
CA ALA A 281 1.68 4.07 3.95
C ALA A 281 0.59 4.20 5.03
N ALA A 282 0.34 3.16 5.82
CA ALA A 282 -0.61 3.21 6.95
C ALA A 282 -0.19 4.26 7.99
N GLY A 283 1.10 4.35 8.34
CA GLY A 283 1.64 5.39 9.23
C GLY A 283 1.45 6.80 8.66
N MET A 284 1.72 7.00 7.37
CA MET A 284 1.48 8.28 6.67
C MET A 284 0.01 8.67 6.68
N LEU A 285 -0.89 7.73 6.37
CA LEU A 285 -2.34 7.94 6.32
C LEU A 285 -2.94 8.22 7.69
N TYR A 286 -2.48 7.51 8.73
CA TYR A 286 -2.85 7.82 10.11
C TYR A 286 -2.49 9.27 10.46
N GLY A 287 -1.23 9.65 10.26
CA GLY A 287 -0.77 10.99 10.58
C GLY A 287 -1.45 12.08 9.75
N LEU A 288 -1.82 11.78 8.48
CA LEU A 288 -2.64 12.66 7.65
C LEU A 288 -4.03 12.85 8.25
N HIS A 289 -4.68 11.75 8.66
CA HIS A 289 -6.02 11.78 9.24
C HIS A 289 -6.04 12.56 10.56
N GLU A 290 -5.07 12.33 11.43
CA GLU A 290 -4.97 12.97 12.75
C GLU A 290 -4.36 14.40 12.69
N GLY A 291 -3.98 14.88 11.50
CA GLY A 291 -3.44 16.24 11.34
C GLY A 291 -2.03 16.43 11.93
N LEU A 292 -1.25 15.36 12.08
CA LEU A 292 0.13 15.45 12.55
C LEU A 292 0.99 16.27 11.60
N GLY A 293 2.04 16.91 12.12
CA GLY A 293 3.06 17.56 11.33
C GLY A 293 3.79 16.57 10.39
N MET A 294 4.31 17.04 9.26
CA MET A 294 4.89 16.13 8.25
C MET A 294 6.08 15.32 8.80
N GLN A 295 6.92 15.93 9.65
CA GLN A 295 8.05 15.21 10.27
C GLN A 295 7.58 14.10 11.21
N GLU A 296 6.49 14.31 11.93
CA GLU A 296 5.88 13.31 12.82
C GLU A 296 5.26 12.16 12.01
N ARG A 297 4.63 12.47 10.86
CA ARG A 297 4.12 11.46 9.93
C ARG A 297 5.24 10.56 9.41
N LEU A 298 6.34 11.14 8.95
CA LEU A 298 7.50 10.39 8.46
C LEU A 298 8.11 9.52 9.57
N LYS A 299 8.26 10.09 10.79
CA LYS A 299 8.74 9.33 11.96
C LYS A 299 7.84 8.13 12.25
N LEU A 300 6.53 8.33 12.30
CA LEU A 300 5.58 7.24 12.54
C LEU A 300 5.63 6.20 11.42
N ALA A 301 5.68 6.63 10.16
CA ALA A 301 5.71 5.74 9.00
C ALA A 301 6.91 4.80 9.01
N VAL A 302 8.13 5.30 9.29
CA VAL A 302 9.32 4.44 9.40
C VAL A 302 9.24 3.50 10.60
N CYS A 303 8.60 3.92 11.71
CA CYS A 303 8.35 3.05 12.86
C CYS A 303 7.33 1.94 12.55
N CYS A 304 6.27 2.23 11.80
CA CYS A 304 5.31 1.23 11.33
C CYS A 304 5.96 0.21 10.38
N ALA A 305 6.76 0.69 9.42
CA ALA A 305 7.53 -0.20 8.55
C ALA A 305 8.46 -1.11 9.36
N ALA A 306 9.19 -0.58 10.35
CA ALA A 306 10.04 -1.35 11.24
C ALA A 306 9.24 -2.37 12.06
N ALA A 307 8.07 -2.00 12.57
CA ALA A 307 7.19 -2.93 13.29
C ALA A 307 6.75 -4.10 12.39
N CYS A 308 6.38 -3.82 11.13
CA CYS A 308 6.01 -4.83 10.15
C CYS A 308 7.13 -5.87 9.95
N LEU A 309 8.39 -5.43 9.85
CA LEU A 309 9.54 -6.31 9.64
C LEU A 309 9.74 -7.38 10.74
N ALA A 310 9.13 -7.23 11.91
CA ALA A 310 9.24 -8.19 13.02
C ALA A 310 8.48 -9.51 12.78
N ASP A 311 7.60 -9.59 11.79
CA ASP A 311 6.83 -10.78 11.41
C ASP A 311 6.96 -11.06 9.91
N PRO A 312 6.95 -12.32 9.45
CA PRO A 312 7.03 -12.64 8.03
C PRO A 312 5.76 -12.31 7.24
N THR A 313 4.64 -12.04 7.91
CA THR A 313 3.36 -11.66 7.29
C THR A 313 3.19 -10.14 7.24
N PRO A 314 2.39 -9.59 6.30
CA PRO A 314 2.32 -8.15 6.07
C PRO A 314 1.86 -7.29 7.25
N SER A 315 1.01 -7.80 8.15
CA SER A 315 0.37 -6.93 9.16
C SER A 315 0.54 -7.38 10.61
N LYS A 316 0.99 -8.61 10.90
CA LYS A 316 1.06 -9.11 12.29
C LYS A 316 2.11 -8.42 13.15
N GLY A 317 3.13 -7.83 12.54
CA GLY A 317 4.15 -7.05 13.24
C GLY A 317 3.64 -5.72 13.78
N LEU A 318 2.55 -5.18 13.23
CA LEU A 318 1.99 -3.88 13.60
C LEU A 318 1.42 -3.90 15.02
N ARG A 319 1.53 -2.75 15.70
CA ARG A 319 1.18 -2.54 17.11
C ARG A 319 0.41 -1.21 17.24
N PRO A 320 -0.22 -0.93 18.39
CA PRO A 320 -0.76 0.39 18.67
C PRO A 320 0.25 1.51 18.36
N VAL A 321 -0.23 2.65 17.89
CA VAL A 321 0.61 3.79 17.43
C VAL A 321 1.75 4.10 18.40
N LYS A 322 1.44 4.19 19.70
CA LYS A 322 2.44 4.48 20.75
C LYS A 322 3.55 3.42 20.80
N ASP A 323 3.22 2.15 20.57
CA ASP A 323 4.16 1.04 20.66
C ASP A 323 4.99 0.92 19.37
N CYS A 324 4.46 1.36 18.22
CA CYS A 324 5.25 1.57 17.00
C CYS A 324 6.27 2.69 17.21
N LEU A 325 5.85 3.84 17.75
CA LEU A 325 6.74 4.97 18.03
C LEU A 325 7.84 4.65 19.05
N ALA A 326 7.55 3.80 20.04
CA ALA A 326 8.52 3.36 21.04
C ALA A 326 9.71 2.58 20.43
N LEU A 327 9.57 2.03 19.22
CA LEU A 327 10.69 1.42 18.50
C LEU A 327 11.79 2.42 18.17
N ALA A 328 11.44 3.71 17.97
CA ALA A 328 12.42 4.76 17.74
C ALA A 328 13.29 5.02 18.99
N ASP A 329 12.70 4.95 20.16
CA ASP A 329 13.43 5.11 21.43
C ASP A 329 14.29 3.87 21.72
N GLN A 330 13.83 2.69 21.29
CA GLN A 330 14.54 1.44 21.48
C GLN A 330 15.75 1.29 20.57
N PHE A 331 15.64 1.65 19.29
CA PHE A 331 16.65 1.32 18.27
C PHE A 331 17.39 2.55 17.73
N GLY A 332 16.82 3.75 17.89
CA GLY A 332 17.34 4.96 17.27
C GLY A 332 17.25 4.95 15.75
N PHE A 333 17.63 6.06 15.13
CA PHE A 333 17.61 6.23 13.68
C PHE A 333 18.99 6.02 13.06
N GLY A 334 19.00 5.52 11.82
CA GLY A 334 20.20 5.41 10.98
C GLY A 334 20.69 6.77 10.49
N GLU A 335 21.56 6.71 9.48
CA GLU A 335 21.98 7.85 8.67
C GLU A 335 21.27 7.79 7.31
N PHE A 336 20.86 8.98 6.82
CA PHE A 336 20.13 9.07 5.55
C PHE A 336 20.30 10.43 4.87
#